data_93c28077f11ad3736fcc6a31216a8ae8
#
_entry.id   93c28077f11ad3736fcc6a31216a8ae8
#
_cell.length_a   1.000
_cell.length_b   1.000
_cell.length_c   1.000
_cell.angle_alpha   90.00
_cell.angle_beta   90.00
_cell.angle_gamma   90.00
#
_symmetry.space_group_name_H-M   'P 1'
#
loop_
_entity.id
_entity.type
_entity.pdbx_description
1 polymer ?
#
loop_
_entity_poly.entity_id
_entity_poly.type
_entity_poly.pdbx_seq_one_letter_code
_entity_poly.pdbx_strand_id
1 'polypeptide(L)'
;DAGANTDCQPKWIVQFAMMGSAYMRRVMNVEKPEVGLLNIGVEAAKGNEQAQNTYALMEKPQPFAFIGNVEARDALAGKADVIAADGFVGNVLLKNTEGVISLIFGLIKGGLMDSAKGKLAALLAKDTFRNIKRSFDSTEIGGAPLLGVEGAVIKAHGNSNARAIFCAIRQA
;
A
#
# COMPACT_ATOMS: atom_id res chain seq x y z
N ASP A 1 7.31 4.63 2.82
CA ASP A 1 8.19 3.46 2.75
C ASP A 1 7.46 2.23 3.34
N ALA A 2 7.80 1.05 2.84
CA ALA A 2 7.20 -0.22 3.27
C ALA A 2 8.27 -1.27 3.63
N GLY A 3 9.38 -0.84 4.22
CA GLY A 3 10.39 -1.73 4.81
C GLY A 3 11.85 -1.51 4.41
N ALA A 4 12.18 -0.45 3.68
CA ALA A 4 13.56 -0.14 3.33
C ALA A 4 14.27 0.66 4.44
N ASN A 5 13.58 1.65 5.02
CA ASN A 5 14.12 2.53 6.06
C ASN A 5 13.20 2.49 7.29
N THR A 6 13.60 1.82 8.34
CA THR A 6 12.79 1.64 9.56
C THR A 6 12.83 2.85 10.48
N ASP A 7 14.00 3.48 10.63
CA ASP A 7 14.21 4.68 11.43
C ASP A 7 14.39 5.88 10.50
N CYS A 8 13.33 6.67 10.32
CA CYS A 8 13.33 7.79 9.40
C CYS A 8 13.38 9.13 10.12
N GLN A 9 14.15 10.06 9.59
CA GLN A 9 14.00 11.47 9.93
C GLN A 9 12.72 12.02 9.27
N PRO A 10 12.02 12.98 9.89
CA PRO A 10 10.81 13.59 9.33
C PRO A 10 10.96 14.06 7.86
N LYS A 11 12.11 14.66 7.53
CA LYS A 11 12.42 15.11 6.17
C LYS A 11 12.45 13.97 5.12
N TRP A 12 12.80 12.74 5.52
CA TRP A 12 12.82 11.59 4.59
C TRP A 12 11.42 11.14 4.26
N ILE A 13 10.49 11.17 5.24
CA ILE A 13 9.08 10.83 5.00
C ILE A 13 8.46 11.85 4.04
N VAL A 14 8.80 13.14 4.14
CA VAL A 14 8.42 14.16 3.15
C VAL A 14 8.99 13.83 1.77
N GLN A 15 10.23 13.39 1.66
CA GLN A 15 10.82 12.96 0.39
C GLN A 15 10.11 11.72 -0.17
N PHE A 16 9.72 10.76 0.68
CA PHE A 16 8.92 9.61 0.23
C PHE A 16 7.56 10.05 -0.32
N ALA A 17 6.91 11.03 0.32
CA ALA A 17 5.68 11.63 -0.19
C ALA A 17 5.87 12.27 -1.57
N MET A 18 6.96 13.02 -1.75
CA MET A 18 7.32 13.62 -3.06
C MET A 18 7.54 12.56 -4.13
N MET A 19 8.31 11.51 -3.83
CA MET A 19 8.58 10.41 -4.75
C MET A 19 7.31 9.64 -5.09
N GLY A 20 6.49 9.31 -4.09
CA GLY A 20 5.19 8.65 -4.29
C GLY A 20 4.24 9.49 -5.16
N SER A 21 4.15 10.79 -4.89
CA SER A 21 3.35 11.72 -5.70
C SER A 21 3.86 11.79 -7.16
N ALA A 22 5.17 11.84 -7.35
CA ALA A 22 5.77 11.83 -8.70
C ALA A 22 5.46 10.51 -9.43
N TYR A 23 5.55 9.37 -8.73
CA TYR A 23 5.19 8.06 -9.27
C TYR A 23 3.70 7.99 -9.68
N MET A 24 2.79 8.40 -8.80
CA MET A 24 1.36 8.42 -9.11
C MET A 24 1.06 9.29 -10.34
N ARG A 25 1.74 10.43 -10.46
CA ARG A 25 1.56 11.32 -11.60
C ARG A 25 2.12 10.74 -12.90
N ARG A 26 3.32 10.18 -12.88
CA ARG A 26 4.04 9.75 -14.09
C ARG A 26 3.65 8.36 -14.56
N VAL A 27 3.40 7.44 -13.63
CA VAL A 27 3.16 6.02 -13.92
C VAL A 27 1.67 5.69 -13.86
N MET A 28 0.96 6.25 -12.88
CA MET A 28 -0.46 5.95 -12.67
C MET A 28 -1.40 6.97 -13.33
N ASN A 29 -0.85 8.05 -13.95
CA ASN A 29 -1.60 9.11 -14.62
C ASN A 29 -2.61 9.85 -13.73
N VAL A 30 -2.33 9.97 -12.42
CA VAL A 30 -3.11 10.79 -11.50
C VAL A 30 -2.59 12.23 -11.55
N GLU A 31 -3.37 13.17 -12.09
CA GLU A 31 -2.89 14.54 -12.33
C GLU A 31 -2.46 15.28 -11.07
N LYS A 32 -3.25 15.15 -10.00
CA LYS A 32 -3.04 15.82 -8.70
C LYS A 32 -3.13 14.81 -7.55
N PRO A 33 -2.07 14.00 -7.33
CA PRO A 33 -2.09 13.00 -6.29
C PRO A 33 -2.25 13.62 -4.90
N GLU A 34 -3.19 13.10 -4.14
CA GLU A 34 -3.39 13.45 -2.73
C GLU A 34 -2.50 12.57 -1.85
N VAL A 35 -1.78 13.22 -0.94
CA VAL A 35 -0.82 12.56 -0.04
C VAL A 35 -1.31 12.65 1.40
N GLY A 36 -1.51 11.50 2.05
CA GLY A 36 -1.81 11.38 3.47
C GLY A 36 -0.58 10.91 4.27
N LEU A 37 -0.41 11.41 5.48
CA LEU A 37 0.56 10.89 6.44
C LEU A 37 -0.11 9.80 7.28
N LEU A 38 0.43 8.57 7.25
CA LEU A 38 -0.09 7.46 8.06
C LEU A 38 0.06 7.78 9.54
N ASN A 39 -1.05 7.71 10.27
CA ASN A 39 -1.09 8.07 11.69
C ASN A 39 -2.17 7.28 12.45
N ILE A 40 -2.23 7.44 13.76
CA ILE A 40 -3.19 6.82 14.68
C ILE A 40 -4.48 7.64 14.88
N GLY A 41 -4.58 8.79 14.24
CA GLY A 41 -5.75 9.70 14.27
C GLY A 41 -5.55 10.83 13.28
N VAL A 42 -6.63 11.53 12.95
CA VAL A 42 -6.65 12.56 11.90
C VAL A 42 -6.16 13.93 12.35
N GLU A 43 -6.14 14.20 13.66
CA GLU A 43 -5.77 15.49 14.21
C GLU A 43 -4.24 15.73 14.05
N ALA A 44 -3.84 16.96 13.78
CA ALA A 44 -2.43 17.33 13.58
C ALA A 44 -1.49 16.96 14.74
N ALA A 45 -2.01 16.96 15.98
CA ALA A 45 -1.25 16.66 17.20
C ALA A 45 -1.11 15.15 17.49
N LYS A 46 -1.67 14.28 16.66
CA LYS A 46 -1.58 12.82 16.85
C LYS A 46 -0.24 12.25 16.40
N GLY A 47 0.04 11.07 16.92
CA GLY A 47 1.25 10.31 16.61
C GLY A 47 2.42 10.59 17.54
N ASN A 48 3.54 9.95 17.26
CA ASN A 48 4.81 10.16 17.94
C ASN A 48 5.49 11.45 17.44
N GLU A 49 6.60 11.80 18.05
CA GLU A 49 7.39 13.00 17.71
C GLU A 49 7.77 13.04 16.22
N GLN A 50 8.16 11.90 15.64
CA GLN A 50 8.50 11.78 14.22
C GLN A 50 7.29 12.15 13.34
N ALA A 51 6.10 11.63 13.64
CA ALA A 51 4.88 11.88 12.88
C ALA A 51 4.44 13.35 13.00
N GLN A 52 4.47 13.93 14.20
CA GLN A 52 4.12 15.33 14.43
C GLN A 52 5.09 16.28 13.71
N ASN A 53 6.39 16.02 13.78
CA ASN A 53 7.41 16.81 13.08
C ASN A 53 7.27 16.65 11.54
N THR A 54 6.92 15.46 11.06
CA THR A 54 6.64 15.22 9.63
C THR A 54 5.42 15.99 9.19
N TYR A 55 4.34 15.96 9.96
CA TYR A 55 3.12 16.71 9.70
C TYR A 55 3.42 18.20 9.52
N ALA A 56 4.12 18.80 10.48
CA ALA A 56 4.52 20.21 10.45
C ALA A 56 5.40 20.59 9.23
N LEU A 57 6.18 19.64 8.72
CA LEU A 57 6.93 19.84 7.48
C LEU A 57 6.04 19.74 6.25
N MET A 58 5.07 18.83 6.24
CA MET A 58 4.15 18.61 5.11
C MET A 58 3.11 19.74 4.96
N GLU A 59 2.75 20.43 6.04
CA GLU A 59 1.88 21.62 5.98
C GLU A 59 2.53 22.83 5.27
N LYS A 60 3.85 22.88 5.18
CA LYS A 60 4.54 23.90 4.39
C LYS A 60 4.29 23.64 2.89
N PRO A 61 4.47 24.67 2.03
CA PRO A 61 4.32 24.50 0.60
C PRO A 61 5.12 23.31 0.06
N GLN A 62 4.44 22.37 -0.59
CA GLN A 62 5.01 21.14 -1.15
C GLN A 62 4.62 21.00 -2.63
N PRO A 63 5.37 20.23 -3.42
CA PRO A 63 5.01 19.94 -4.82
C PRO A 63 3.91 18.86 -4.95
N PHE A 64 3.21 18.54 -3.87
CA PHE A 64 2.10 17.59 -3.80
C PHE A 64 0.95 18.14 -2.94
N ALA A 65 -0.24 17.58 -3.10
CA ALA A 65 -1.42 17.93 -2.29
C ALA A 65 -1.40 17.15 -0.97
N PHE A 66 -1.06 17.79 0.14
CA PHE A 66 -1.13 17.17 1.46
C PHE A 66 -2.56 17.27 2.01
N ILE A 67 -3.16 16.13 2.37
CA ILE A 67 -4.53 16.05 2.92
C ILE A 67 -4.58 15.82 4.44
N GLY A 68 -3.43 15.86 5.11
CA GLY A 68 -3.33 15.65 6.55
C GLY A 68 -3.05 14.19 6.94
N ASN A 69 -3.32 13.87 8.21
CA ASN A 69 -3.17 12.51 8.72
C ASN A 69 -4.27 11.58 8.18
N VAL A 70 -3.88 10.33 7.93
CA VAL A 70 -4.77 9.26 7.47
C VAL A 70 -4.60 8.05 8.37
N GLU A 71 -5.69 7.51 8.91
CA GLU A 71 -5.65 6.29 9.70
C GLU A 71 -5.50 5.05 8.81
N ALA A 72 -4.95 3.97 9.35
CA ALA A 72 -4.69 2.73 8.62
C ALA A 72 -5.93 2.16 7.90
N ARG A 73 -7.12 2.24 8.53
CA ARG A 73 -8.39 1.80 7.93
C ARG A 73 -8.78 2.63 6.70
N ASP A 74 -8.53 3.94 6.74
CA ASP A 74 -8.88 4.88 5.68
C ASP A 74 -7.86 4.81 4.52
N ALA A 75 -6.60 4.50 4.83
CA ALA A 75 -5.55 4.26 3.85
C ALA A 75 -5.92 3.13 2.89
N LEU A 76 -6.46 2.03 3.43
CA LEU A 76 -6.93 0.88 2.62
C LEU A 76 -8.24 1.17 1.88
N ALA A 77 -9.03 2.13 2.34
CA ALA A 77 -10.25 2.57 1.67
C ALA A 77 -10.00 3.55 0.51
N GLY A 78 -8.73 3.91 0.24
CA GLY A 78 -8.38 4.80 -0.87
C GLY A 78 -8.62 6.29 -0.57
N LYS A 79 -8.51 6.71 0.70
CA LYS A 79 -8.69 8.11 1.10
C LYS A 79 -7.60 9.05 0.55
N ALA A 80 -6.45 8.51 0.21
CA ALA A 80 -5.35 9.22 -0.43
C ALA A 80 -4.73 8.36 -1.53
N ASP A 81 -4.15 9.00 -2.54
CA ASP A 81 -3.44 8.32 -3.61
C ASP A 81 -2.05 7.83 -3.18
N VAL A 82 -1.45 8.52 -2.20
CA VAL A 82 -0.15 8.20 -1.61
C VAL A 82 -0.28 8.23 -0.09
N ILE A 83 0.14 7.15 0.55
CA ILE A 83 0.27 7.08 2.01
C ILE A 83 1.74 7.13 2.37
N ALA A 84 2.17 8.23 3.01
CA ALA A 84 3.53 8.41 3.48
C ALA A 84 3.71 7.83 4.89
N ALA A 85 4.74 7.04 5.09
CA ALA A 85 5.12 6.45 6.38
C ALA A 85 6.62 6.14 6.39
N ASP A 86 7.21 5.92 7.57
CA ASP A 86 8.47 5.21 7.67
C ASP A 86 8.33 3.74 7.29
N GLY A 87 9.46 3.07 7.05
CA GLY A 87 9.44 1.68 6.59
C GLY A 87 9.02 0.67 7.66
N PHE A 88 9.08 1.01 8.96
CA PHE A 88 8.59 0.14 10.02
C PHE A 88 7.06 0.13 10.06
N VAL A 89 6.44 1.30 10.21
CA VAL A 89 4.97 1.42 10.27
C VAL A 89 4.33 1.00 8.94
N GLY A 90 4.91 1.42 7.81
CA GLY A 90 4.45 1.04 6.48
C GLY A 90 4.52 -0.47 6.23
N ASN A 91 5.59 -1.14 6.67
CA ASN A 91 5.70 -2.60 6.54
C ASN A 91 4.74 -3.35 7.47
N VAL A 92 4.53 -2.85 8.69
CA VAL A 92 3.53 -3.42 9.62
C VAL A 92 2.12 -3.33 9.01
N LEU A 93 1.73 -2.17 8.48
CA LEU A 93 0.46 -1.99 7.79
C LEU A 93 0.31 -2.96 6.62
N LEU A 94 1.32 -3.04 5.75
CA LEU A 94 1.32 -3.93 4.58
C LEU A 94 1.17 -5.39 4.99
N LYS A 95 2.00 -5.88 5.92
CA LYS A 95 1.99 -7.27 6.37
C LYS A 95 0.71 -7.65 7.13
N ASN A 96 0.20 -6.73 7.95
CA ASN A 96 -1.08 -6.93 8.61
C ASN A 96 -2.22 -7.05 7.58
N THR A 97 -2.24 -6.18 6.58
CA THR A 97 -3.24 -6.23 5.50
C THR A 97 -3.19 -7.55 4.74
N GLU A 98 -2.00 -7.99 4.31
CA GLU A 98 -1.80 -9.28 3.65
C GLU A 98 -2.31 -10.45 4.52
N GLY A 99 -1.99 -10.43 5.81
CA GLY A 99 -2.43 -11.45 6.78
C GLY A 99 -3.94 -11.49 6.97
N VAL A 100 -4.57 -10.33 7.16
CA VAL A 100 -6.03 -10.20 7.34
C VAL A 100 -6.78 -10.66 6.08
N ILE A 101 -6.35 -10.25 4.89
CA ILE A 101 -6.93 -10.71 3.63
C ILE A 101 -6.86 -12.23 3.51
N SER A 102 -5.69 -12.82 3.77
CA SER A 102 -5.49 -14.27 3.74
C SER A 102 -6.41 -15.01 4.74
N LEU A 103 -6.51 -14.49 5.96
CA LEU A 103 -7.40 -15.03 7.01
C LEU A 103 -8.87 -15.00 6.57
N ILE A 104 -9.36 -13.86 6.07
CA ILE A 104 -10.74 -13.71 5.63
C ILE A 104 -11.07 -14.69 4.50
N PHE A 105 -10.21 -14.80 3.47
CA PHE A 105 -10.41 -15.78 2.40
C PHE A 105 -10.39 -17.22 2.91
N GLY A 106 -9.53 -17.53 3.91
CA GLY A 106 -9.50 -18.82 4.57
C GLY A 106 -10.81 -19.16 5.28
N LEU A 107 -11.34 -18.21 6.06
CA LEU A 107 -12.61 -18.38 6.80
C LEU A 107 -13.81 -18.54 5.83
N ILE A 108 -13.88 -17.72 4.78
CA ILE A 108 -14.92 -17.83 3.76
C ILE A 108 -14.87 -19.21 3.08
N LYS A 109 -13.67 -19.63 2.67
CA LYS A 109 -13.48 -20.95 2.05
C LYS A 109 -13.89 -22.07 3.00
N GLY A 110 -13.47 -22.03 4.27
CA GLY A 110 -13.85 -23.00 5.29
C GLY A 110 -15.37 -23.12 5.42
N GLY A 111 -16.05 -22.00 5.70
CA GLY A 111 -17.50 -21.98 5.88
C GLY A 111 -18.28 -22.44 4.63
N LEU A 112 -17.80 -22.13 3.43
CA LEU A 112 -18.44 -22.64 2.20
C LEU A 112 -18.21 -24.13 1.97
N MET A 113 -17.10 -24.69 2.44
CA MET A 113 -16.80 -26.12 2.23
C MET A 113 -17.48 -27.04 3.25
N ASP A 114 -18.07 -26.51 4.32
CA ASP A 114 -18.68 -27.32 5.40
C ASP A 114 -20.03 -27.96 5.03
N SER A 115 -20.69 -27.54 3.95
CA SER A 115 -21.99 -28.06 3.55
C SER A 115 -22.11 -28.26 2.03
N ALA A 116 -23.01 -29.14 1.62
CA ALA A 116 -23.32 -29.34 0.18
C ALA A 116 -23.86 -28.05 -0.47
N LYS A 117 -24.68 -27.28 0.24
CA LYS A 117 -25.20 -25.98 -0.23
C LYS A 117 -24.08 -24.98 -0.35
N GLY A 118 -23.15 -24.92 0.60
CA GLY A 118 -21.97 -24.03 0.57
C GLY A 118 -21.05 -24.36 -0.60
N LYS A 119 -20.79 -25.63 -0.87
CA LYS A 119 -19.99 -26.09 -2.04
C LYS A 119 -20.62 -25.65 -3.37
N LEU A 120 -21.95 -25.76 -3.49
CA LEU A 120 -22.66 -25.27 -4.67
C LEU A 120 -22.55 -23.75 -4.80
N ALA A 121 -22.74 -23.00 -3.70
CA ALA A 121 -22.56 -21.56 -3.69
C ALA A 121 -21.13 -21.14 -4.06
N ALA A 122 -20.11 -21.84 -3.55
CA ALA A 122 -18.71 -21.62 -3.91
C ALA A 122 -18.44 -21.87 -5.42
N LEU A 123 -19.07 -22.86 -6.01
CA LEU A 123 -18.96 -23.14 -7.44
C LEU A 123 -19.57 -22.00 -8.27
N LEU A 124 -20.77 -21.55 -7.91
CA LEU A 124 -21.48 -20.46 -8.61
C LEU A 124 -20.74 -19.12 -8.47
N ALA A 125 -20.16 -18.84 -7.30
CA ALA A 125 -19.43 -17.59 -7.02
C ALA A 125 -17.92 -17.64 -7.35
N LYS A 126 -17.43 -18.74 -7.95
CA LYS A 126 -16.00 -18.98 -8.18
C LYS A 126 -15.30 -17.83 -8.91
N ASP A 127 -15.91 -17.30 -9.96
CA ASP A 127 -15.29 -16.22 -10.74
C ASP A 127 -15.29 -14.89 -9.98
N THR A 128 -16.33 -14.61 -9.20
CA THR A 128 -16.38 -13.45 -8.29
C THR A 128 -15.24 -13.50 -7.28
N PHE A 129 -15.06 -14.62 -6.58
CA PHE A 129 -13.96 -14.79 -5.64
C PHE A 129 -12.59 -14.72 -6.32
N ARG A 130 -12.45 -15.25 -7.52
CA ARG A 130 -11.20 -15.15 -8.28
C ARG A 130 -10.88 -13.72 -8.63
N ASN A 131 -11.86 -12.92 -9.07
CA ASN A 131 -11.68 -11.52 -9.42
C ASN A 131 -11.31 -10.69 -8.19
N ILE A 132 -12.01 -10.89 -7.07
CA ILE A 132 -11.67 -10.22 -5.80
C ILE A 132 -10.24 -10.58 -5.37
N LYS A 133 -9.87 -11.86 -5.40
CA LYS A 133 -8.52 -12.28 -5.05
C LYS A 133 -7.45 -11.62 -5.94
N ARG A 134 -7.71 -11.49 -7.23
CA ARG A 134 -6.80 -10.83 -8.18
C ARG A 134 -6.56 -9.36 -7.85
N SER A 135 -7.55 -8.65 -7.30
CA SER A 135 -7.38 -7.25 -6.90
C SER A 135 -6.36 -7.07 -5.76
N PHE A 136 -6.08 -8.15 -5.01
CA PHE A 136 -5.08 -8.17 -3.94
C PHE A 136 -3.83 -8.98 -4.30
N ASP A 137 -3.72 -9.48 -5.53
CA ASP A 137 -2.61 -10.33 -5.95
C ASP A 137 -1.43 -9.47 -6.44
N SER A 138 -0.39 -9.40 -5.63
CA SER A 138 0.85 -8.70 -5.96
C SER A 138 1.56 -9.24 -7.21
N THR A 139 1.22 -10.46 -7.66
CA THR A 139 1.80 -11.07 -8.86
C THR A 139 1.53 -10.24 -10.12
N GLU A 140 0.35 -9.63 -10.23
CA GLU A 140 -0.02 -8.80 -11.39
C GLU A 140 0.65 -7.41 -11.37
N ILE A 141 1.08 -6.94 -10.19
CA ILE A 141 1.86 -5.72 -10.03
C ILE A 141 3.35 -5.99 -10.28
N GLY A 142 3.83 -7.16 -9.89
CA GLY A 142 5.20 -7.65 -10.13
C GLY A 142 6.17 -7.36 -9.00
N GLY A 143 6.07 -6.21 -8.33
CA GLY A 143 6.94 -5.83 -7.23
C GLY A 143 6.81 -4.36 -6.83
N ALA A 144 7.55 -3.96 -5.80
CA ALA A 144 7.61 -2.60 -5.31
C ALA A 144 8.80 -1.85 -5.94
N PRO A 145 8.59 -0.68 -6.56
CA PRO A 145 9.70 0.13 -7.07
C PRO A 145 10.50 0.70 -5.90
N LEU A 146 11.82 0.62 -6.00
CA LEU A 146 12.75 1.35 -5.11
C LEU A 146 12.98 2.73 -5.72
N LEU A 147 12.24 3.71 -5.22
CA LEU A 147 12.30 5.09 -5.70
C LEU A 147 13.50 5.83 -5.08
N GLY A 148 13.96 6.90 -5.76
CA GLY A 148 15.04 7.76 -5.28
C GLY A 148 16.45 7.23 -5.58
N VAL A 149 16.58 6.23 -6.46
CA VAL A 149 17.85 5.72 -6.98
C VAL A 149 18.01 6.02 -8.48
N GLU A 150 19.24 6.05 -8.96
CA GLU A 150 19.50 6.17 -10.40
C GLU A 150 19.24 4.82 -11.09
N GLY A 151 18.20 4.80 -11.94
CA GLY A 151 17.79 3.61 -12.68
C GLY A 151 16.57 2.92 -12.12
N ALA A 152 16.04 1.97 -12.88
CA ALA A 152 14.84 1.22 -12.52
C ALA A 152 15.23 0.03 -11.62
N VAL A 153 14.77 0.04 -10.39
CA VAL A 153 14.96 -1.05 -9.42
C VAL A 153 13.58 -1.47 -8.90
N ILE A 154 13.18 -2.70 -9.19
CA ILE A 154 11.93 -3.29 -8.72
C ILE A 154 12.23 -4.44 -7.77
N LYS A 155 11.79 -4.34 -6.53
CA LYS A 155 11.89 -5.42 -5.55
C LYS A 155 10.72 -6.39 -5.73
N ALA A 156 10.98 -7.56 -6.31
CA ALA A 156 10.03 -8.66 -6.35
C ALA A 156 9.92 -9.38 -5.00
N HIS A 157 8.81 -10.09 -4.77
CA HIS A 157 8.62 -10.89 -3.57
C HIS A 157 9.47 -12.17 -3.62
N GLY A 158 9.91 -12.71 -2.47
CA GLY A 158 10.76 -13.91 -2.41
C GLY A 158 10.14 -15.18 -3.01
N ASN A 159 8.80 -15.25 -3.09
CA ASN A 159 8.05 -16.35 -3.73
C ASN A 159 7.50 -15.98 -5.12
N SER A 160 8.06 -14.97 -5.78
CA SER A 160 7.62 -14.52 -7.10
C SER A 160 7.74 -15.64 -8.13
N ASN A 161 6.66 -15.85 -8.88
CA ASN A 161 6.62 -16.75 -10.04
C ASN A 161 7.05 -16.02 -11.34
N ALA A 162 7.11 -16.72 -12.45
CA ALA A 162 7.52 -16.17 -13.74
C ALA A 162 6.64 -14.96 -14.17
N ARG A 163 5.33 -14.99 -13.86
CA ARG A 163 4.41 -13.87 -14.16
C ARG A 163 4.76 -12.62 -13.36
N ALA A 164 5.03 -12.77 -12.05
CA ALA A 164 5.44 -11.66 -11.20
C ALA A 164 6.76 -11.03 -11.69
N ILE A 165 7.74 -11.84 -12.05
CA ILE A 165 9.02 -11.35 -12.60
C ILE A 165 8.80 -10.63 -13.93
N PHE A 166 7.96 -11.19 -14.83
CA PHE A 166 7.59 -10.49 -16.07
C PHE A 166 6.96 -9.12 -15.79
N CYS A 167 6.01 -9.04 -14.84
CA CYS A 167 5.37 -7.78 -14.47
C CYS A 167 6.36 -6.80 -13.84
N ALA A 168 7.32 -7.28 -13.01
CA ALA A 168 8.38 -6.46 -12.45
C ALA A 168 9.28 -5.85 -13.54
N ILE A 169 9.70 -6.66 -14.53
CA ILE A 169 10.50 -6.17 -15.68
C ILE A 169 9.72 -5.14 -16.51
N ARG A 170 8.43 -5.39 -16.72
CA ARG A 170 7.57 -4.44 -17.46
C ARG A 170 7.36 -3.12 -16.72
N GLN A 171 7.40 -3.14 -15.38
CA GLN A 171 7.29 -1.95 -14.54
C GLN A 171 8.59 -1.13 -14.54
N ALA A 172 9.76 -1.76 -14.68
CA ALA A 172 11.08 -1.14 -14.80
C ALA A 172 11.26 -0.40 -16.15
#